data_a1e8aabdc528b88d695f954cf4b509e7
#
_entry.id   a1e8aabdc528b88d695f954cf4b509e7
#
_cell.length_a   1.000
_cell.length_b   1.000
_cell.length_c   1.000
_cell.angle_alpha   90.00
_cell.angle_beta   90.00
_cell.angle_gamma   90.00
#
_symmetry.space_group_name_H-M   'P 1'
#
loop_
_entity.id
_entity.type
_entity.pdbx_description
1 polymer ?
#
loop_
_entity_poly.entity_id
_entity_poly.type
_entity_poly.pdbx_seq_one_letter_code
_entity_poly.pdbx_strand_id
1 'polypeptide(L)'
;LKLASDKNAIDFKQVLDQPGTFTLWQDGRPARYVHGIVSHFTQGSSGFRRTRYELLLEPQLARLELCCNWRIFQEKSVPEILQALLKEHRVLDYEQRIYHEHLPREYCVQAGDSDHYLHDRLAFEEGLVYYFRF
;
A
#
# COMPACT_ATOMS: atom_id res chain seq x y z
N LEU A 1 -11.18 2.94 9.95
CA LEU A 1 -11.18 3.55 11.29
C LEU A 1 -12.20 4.68 11.36
N LYS A 2 -12.97 4.73 12.46
CA LYS A 2 -13.91 5.83 12.75
C LYS A 2 -13.34 6.71 13.84
N LEU A 3 -13.30 8.00 13.59
CA LEU A 3 -12.66 8.99 14.45
C LEU A 3 -13.64 10.12 14.77
N ALA A 4 -13.34 10.87 15.83
CA ALA A 4 -14.04 12.08 16.19
C ALA A 4 -13.03 13.17 16.62
N SER A 5 -13.17 14.37 16.07
CA SER A 5 -12.31 15.50 16.35
C SER A 5 -13.15 16.75 16.69
N ASP A 6 -12.61 17.63 17.49
CA ASP A 6 -13.12 18.98 17.73
C ASP A 6 -12.89 19.91 16.53
N LYS A 7 -11.96 19.56 15.63
CA LYS A 7 -11.73 20.28 14.38
C LYS A 7 -12.79 19.88 13.34
N ASN A 8 -13.44 20.86 12.76
CA ASN A 8 -14.53 20.68 11.79
C ASN A 8 -14.09 20.77 10.32
N ALA A 9 -12.82 21.07 10.07
CA ALA A 9 -12.25 21.19 8.72
C ALA A 9 -10.78 20.74 8.76
N ILE A 10 -10.56 19.43 8.62
CA ILE A 10 -9.22 18.88 8.47
C ILE A 10 -8.88 18.86 6.99
N ASP A 11 -7.75 19.48 6.63
CA ASP A 11 -7.27 19.47 5.24
C ASP A 11 -6.90 18.05 4.81
N PHE A 12 -7.60 17.53 3.81
CA PHE A 12 -7.38 16.19 3.27
C PHE A 12 -5.97 15.98 2.74
N LYS A 13 -5.32 17.02 2.20
CA LYS A 13 -3.94 16.96 1.72
C LYS A 13 -2.92 16.67 2.82
N GLN A 14 -3.26 16.99 4.06
CA GLN A 14 -2.40 16.72 5.22
C GLN A 14 -2.56 15.30 5.77
N VAL A 15 -3.58 14.58 5.31
CA VAL A 15 -3.94 13.25 5.83
C VAL A 15 -3.76 12.16 4.78
N LEU A 16 -4.23 12.40 3.55
CA LEU A 16 -4.13 11.42 2.48
C LEU A 16 -2.68 11.13 2.09
N ASP A 17 -2.38 9.87 1.81
CA ASP A 17 -1.05 9.33 1.49
C ASP A 17 0.02 9.57 2.58
N GLN A 18 -0.41 9.97 3.79
CA GLN A 18 0.50 10.09 4.92
C GLN A 18 0.62 8.78 5.68
N PRO A 19 1.81 8.51 6.27
CA PRO A 19 1.98 7.36 7.12
C PRO A 19 1.14 7.52 8.39
N GLY A 20 0.49 6.43 8.78
CA GLY A 20 -0.32 6.36 9.99
C GLY A 20 -0.02 5.12 10.81
N THR A 21 -0.19 5.25 12.11
CA THR A 21 -0.08 4.13 13.05
C THR A 21 -1.34 4.05 13.88
N PHE A 22 -1.98 2.90 13.84
CA PHE A 22 -3.10 2.59 14.73
C PHE A 22 -2.61 1.67 15.84
N THR A 23 -2.78 2.11 17.11
CA THR A 23 -2.36 1.36 18.28
C THR A 23 -3.58 0.80 19.01
N LEU A 24 -3.60 -0.50 19.18
CA LEU A 24 -4.57 -1.19 20.04
C LEU A 24 -4.00 -1.26 21.47
N TRP A 25 -4.79 -0.81 22.42
CA TRP A 25 -4.45 -0.82 23.83
C TRP A 25 -5.25 -1.88 24.57
N GLN A 26 -4.59 -2.62 25.44
CA GLN A 26 -5.21 -3.58 26.35
C GLN A 26 -4.65 -3.36 27.75
N ASP A 27 -5.53 -3.20 28.73
CA ASP A 27 -5.18 -3.00 30.15
C ASP A 27 -4.16 -1.84 30.37
N GLY A 28 -4.33 -0.75 29.61
CA GLY A 28 -3.45 0.43 29.68
C GLY A 28 -2.07 0.26 29.04
N ARG A 29 -1.84 -0.84 28.34
CA ARG A 29 -0.59 -1.11 27.61
C ARG A 29 -0.85 -1.28 26.10
N PRO A 30 0.07 -0.83 25.25
CA PRO A 30 -0.06 -1.08 23.82
C PRO A 30 0.08 -2.58 23.54
N ALA A 31 -0.96 -3.18 22.97
CA ALA A 31 -1.02 -4.60 22.66
C ALA A 31 -0.62 -4.90 21.21
N ARG A 32 -0.96 -4.01 20.29
CA ARG A 32 -0.69 -4.20 18.85
C ARG A 32 -0.58 -2.84 18.14
N TYR A 33 0.32 -2.81 17.17
CA TYR A 33 0.46 -1.70 16.25
C TYR A 33 0.04 -2.13 14.84
N VAL A 34 -0.61 -1.24 14.09
CA VAL A 34 -0.90 -1.42 12.68
C VAL A 34 -0.39 -0.17 11.97
N HIS A 35 0.60 -0.37 11.10
CA HIS A 35 1.21 0.70 10.32
C HIS A 35 0.71 0.66 8.89
N GLY A 36 0.61 1.82 8.24
CA GLY A 36 0.23 1.91 6.85
C GLY A 36 0.21 3.34 6.36
N ILE A 37 -0.39 3.54 5.21
CA ILE A 37 -0.72 4.85 4.66
C ILE A 37 -2.22 5.08 4.75
N VAL A 38 -2.62 6.33 4.85
CA VAL A 38 -4.03 6.70 4.77
C VAL A 38 -4.45 6.74 3.30
N SER A 39 -5.12 5.70 2.83
CA SER A 39 -5.58 5.58 1.44
C SER A 39 -6.93 6.27 1.21
N HIS A 40 -7.75 6.40 2.25
CA HIS A 40 -9.05 7.03 2.17
C HIS A 40 -9.35 7.85 3.43
N PHE A 41 -9.90 9.05 3.23
CA PHE A 41 -10.29 9.95 4.32
C PHE A 41 -11.59 10.67 3.98
N THR A 42 -12.58 10.56 4.85
CA THR A 42 -13.91 11.19 4.67
C THR A 42 -14.30 11.96 5.91
N GLN A 43 -14.92 13.11 5.69
CA GLN A 43 -15.60 13.86 6.74
C GLN A 43 -17.08 13.49 6.73
N GLY A 44 -17.56 13.04 7.87
CA GLY A 44 -18.97 12.74 8.10
C GLY A 44 -19.74 13.91 8.73
N SER A 45 -20.76 13.61 9.50
CA SER A 45 -21.62 14.62 10.15
C SER A 45 -20.85 15.41 11.22
N SER A 46 -21.05 16.72 11.24
CA SER A 46 -20.62 17.60 12.32
C SER A 46 -21.72 17.72 13.35
N GLY A 47 -21.44 17.37 14.60
CA GLY A 47 -22.30 17.61 15.75
C GLY A 47 -21.92 18.92 16.48
N PHE A 48 -22.57 19.21 17.61
CA PHE A 48 -22.36 20.44 18.36
C PHE A 48 -20.91 20.65 18.86
N ARG A 49 -20.20 19.56 19.15
CA ARG A 49 -18.83 19.60 19.71
C ARG A 49 -17.79 18.82 18.90
N ARG A 50 -18.20 17.90 18.04
CA ARG A 50 -17.27 17.01 17.32
C ARG A 50 -17.75 16.73 15.91
N THR A 51 -16.80 16.66 14.99
CA THR A 51 -16.97 16.20 13.63
C THR A 51 -16.48 14.76 13.54
N ARG A 52 -17.24 13.92 12.86
CA ARG A 52 -16.87 12.52 12.60
C ARG A 52 -16.02 12.45 11.36
N TYR A 53 -15.02 11.58 11.40
CA TYR A 53 -14.16 11.26 10.27
C TYR A 53 -14.05 9.76 10.12
N GLU A 54 -13.90 9.33 8.90
CA GLU A 54 -13.56 7.93 8.59
C GLU A 54 -12.28 7.91 7.79
N LEU A 55 -11.37 7.01 8.14
CA LEU A 55 -10.16 6.77 7.39
C LEU A 55 -9.92 5.28 7.19
N LEU A 56 -9.28 4.95 6.07
CA LEU A 56 -8.77 3.63 5.77
C LEU A 56 -7.24 3.68 5.85
N LEU A 57 -6.68 2.78 6.63
CA LEU A 57 -5.23 2.60 6.77
C LEU A 57 -4.86 1.30 6.06
N GLU A 58 -4.03 1.38 5.05
CA GLU A 58 -3.64 0.27 4.19
C GLU A 58 -2.12 0.15 4.07
N PRO A 59 -1.59 -1.03 3.75
CA PRO A 59 -0.18 -1.18 3.42
C PRO A 59 0.22 -0.26 2.25
N GLN A 60 1.48 0.16 2.22
CA GLN A 60 1.98 1.02 1.14
C GLN A 60 1.80 0.43 -0.26
N LEU A 61 1.69 -0.89 -0.37
CA LEU A 61 1.44 -1.61 -1.63
C LEU A 61 0.13 -1.17 -2.31
N ALA A 62 -0.86 -0.67 -1.55
CA ALA A 62 -2.11 -0.15 -2.11
C ALA A 62 -1.90 0.99 -3.12
N ARG A 63 -0.76 1.70 -3.07
CA ARG A 63 -0.42 2.73 -4.07
C ARG A 63 -0.36 2.18 -5.50
N LEU A 64 -0.01 0.89 -5.67
CA LEU A 64 0.08 0.25 -6.98
C LEU A 64 -1.29 0.11 -7.66
N GLU A 65 -2.39 0.19 -6.91
CA GLU A 65 -3.75 0.14 -7.47
C GLU A 65 -4.14 1.41 -8.21
N LEU A 66 -3.47 2.53 -7.91
CA LEU A 66 -3.82 3.84 -8.44
C LEU A 66 -3.34 4.08 -9.88
N CYS A 67 -2.48 3.22 -10.42
CA CYS A 67 -1.88 3.38 -11.74
C CYS A 67 -2.14 2.16 -12.62
N CYS A 68 -2.56 2.42 -13.85
CA CYS A 68 -2.64 1.43 -14.92
C CYS A 68 -1.68 1.84 -16.03
N ASN A 69 -0.90 0.89 -16.53
CA ASN A 69 0.14 1.17 -17.51
C ASN A 69 0.10 0.25 -18.72
N TRP A 70 0.63 0.76 -19.84
CA TRP A 70 0.91 0.01 -21.05
C TRP A 70 2.41 0.04 -21.27
N ARG A 71 3.11 -1.05 -20.91
CA ARG A 71 4.57 -1.10 -20.99
C ARG A 71 5.08 -2.52 -21.16
N ILE A 72 6.32 -2.61 -21.61
CA ILE A 72 7.03 -3.87 -21.80
C ILE A 72 8.32 -3.81 -20.99
N PHE A 73 8.56 -4.82 -20.16
CA PHE A 73 9.84 -5.06 -19.53
C PHE A 73 10.62 -6.07 -20.38
N GLN A 74 11.86 -5.76 -20.72
CA GLN A 74 12.72 -6.60 -21.55
C GLN A 74 13.94 -7.05 -20.76
N GLU A 75 14.36 -8.30 -20.96
CA GLU A 75 15.56 -8.90 -20.36
C GLU A 75 15.62 -8.70 -18.84
N LYS A 76 14.47 -8.85 -18.16
CA LYS A 76 14.37 -8.72 -16.71
C LYS A 76 13.74 -9.95 -16.08
N SER A 77 14.29 -10.35 -14.94
CA SER A 77 13.67 -11.35 -14.08
C SER A 77 12.45 -10.76 -13.35
N VAL A 78 11.54 -11.64 -12.92
CA VAL A 78 10.36 -11.18 -12.16
C VAL A 78 10.74 -10.44 -10.88
N PRO A 79 11.70 -10.88 -10.05
CA PRO A 79 12.13 -10.11 -8.89
C PRO A 79 12.58 -8.68 -9.22
N GLU A 80 13.30 -8.48 -10.35
CA GLU A 80 13.70 -7.14 -10.80
C GLU A 80 12.53 -6.28 -11.24
N ILE A 81 11.52 -6.88 -11.91
CA ILE A 81 10.29 -6.17 -12.28
C ILE A 81 9.53 -5.74 -11.04
N LEU A 82 9.35 -6.65 -10.06
CA LEU A 82 8.67 -6.34 -8.81
C LEU A 82 9.37 -5.21 -8.04
N GLN A 83 10.70 -5.24 -7.97
CA GLN A 83 11.47 -4.15 -7.35
C GLN A 83 11.28 -2.81 -8.07
N ALA A 84 11.23 -2.83 -9.41
CA ALA A 84 11.00 -1.61 -10.20
C ALA A 84 9.62 -1.01 -9.91
N LEU A 85 8.57 -1.84 -9.82
CA LEU A 85 7.22 -1.43 -9.46
C LEU A 85 7.17 -0.81 -8.06
N LEU A 86 7.73 -1.48 -7.06
CA LEU A 86 7.75 -1.00 -5.68
C LEU A 86 8.48 0.35 -5.57
N LYS A 87 9.62 0.48 -6.24
CA LYS A 87 10.41 1.72 -6.26
C LYS A 87 9.67 2.87 -6.91
N GLU A 88 8.99 2.63 -8.04
CA GLU A 88 8.20 3.63 -8.77
C GLU A 88 7.10 4.22 -7.86
N HIS A 89 6.43 3.38 -7.09
CA HIS A 89 5.38 3.77 -6.16
C HIS A 89 5.88 4.17 -4.76
N ARG A 90 7.20 4.35 -4.59
CA ARG A 90 7.83 4.74 -3.33
C ARG A 90 7.50 3.79 -2.17
N VAL A 91 7.32 2.52 -2.48
CA VAL A 91 7.24 1.45 -1.48
C VAL A 91 8.67 1.02 -1.18
N LEU A 92 9.28 1.61 -0.16
CA LEU A 92 10.72 1.45 0.14
C LEU A 92 10.96 0.56 1.37
N ASP A 93 9.95 0.39 2.21
CA ASP A 93 10.03 -0.43 3.41
C ASP A 93 9.59 -1.86 3.12
N TYR A 94 10.47 -2.60 2.45
CA TYR A 94 10.27 -4.02 2.16
C TYR A 94 11.59 -4.79 2.21
N GLU A 95 11.48 -6.08 2.45
CA GLU A 95 12.59 -7.03 2.36
C GLU A 95 12.24 -8.08 1.31
N GLN A 96 13.15 -8.33 0.39
CA GLN A 96 13.00 -9.38 -0.62
C GLN A 96 13.99 -10.52 -0.35
N ARG A 97 13.46 -11.73 -0.15
CA ARG A 97 14.25 -12.94 0.06
C ARG A 97 13.97 -13.90 -1.09
N ILE A 98 14.95 -14.07 -1.97
CA ILE A 98 14.88 -14.95 -3.12
C ILE A 98 15.80 -16.13 -2.86
N TYR A 99 15.25 -17.33 -2.88
CA TYR A 99 15.99 -18.57 -2.58
C TYR A 99 16.41 -19.35 -3.84
N HIS A 100 15.81 -19.04 -4.98
CA HIS A 100 16.07 -19.68 -6.25
C HIS A 100 16.39 -18.64 -7.31
N GLU A 101 17.13 -19.06 -8.32
CA GLU A 101 17.39 -18.21 -9.47
C GLU A 101 16.11 -18.05 -10.30
N HIS A 102 15.80 -16.82 -10.68
CA HIS A 102 14.72 -16.48 -11.60
C HIS A 102 15.33 -15.93 -12.89
N LEU A 103 15.16 -16.67 -13.97
CA LEU A 103 15.74 -16.30 -15.25
C LEU A 103 15.11 -15.02 -15.82
N PRO A 104 15.90 -14.16 -16.47
CA PRO A 104 15.37 -13.02 -17.20
C PRO A 104 14.40 -13.48 -18.29
N ARG A 105 13.28 -12.80 -18.40
CA ARG A 105 12.30 -12.98 -19.47
C ARG A 105 12.68 -12.10 -20.64
N GLU A 106 12.62 -12.63 -21.85
CA GLU A 106 12.85 -11.86 -23.07
C GLU A 106 11.96 -10.60 -23.09
N TYR A 107 10.69 -10.77 -22.74
CA TYR A 107 9.76 -9.66 -22.50
C TYR A 107 8.65 -10.07 -21.53
N CYS A 108 8.13 -9.07 -20.82
CA CYS A 108 6.94 -9.19 -19.97
C CYS A 108 6.05 -7.97 -20.23
N VAL A 109 4.81 -8.21 -20.65
CA VAL A 109 3.88 -7.16 -21.08
C VAL A 109 2.89 -6.84 -19.96
N GLN A 110 2.69 -5.54 -19.73
CA GLN A 110 1.56 -4.99 -19.01
C GLN A 110 0.64 -4.30 -20.02
N ALA A 111 -0.59 -4.74 -20.14
CA ALA A 111 -1.53 -4.30 -21.17
C ALA A 111 -2.77 -3.63 -20.56
N GLY A 112 -2.58 -2.48 -19.91
CA GLY A 112 -3.65 -1.71 -19.29
C GLY A 112 -4.04 -2.19 -17.88
N ASP A 113 -3.38 -3.20 -17.36
CA ASP A 113 -3.58 -3.69 -15.99
C ASP A 113 -3.07 -2.67 -14.97
N SER A 114 -3.61 -2.70 -13.73
CA SER A 114 -3.01 -1.96 -12.64
C SER A 114 -1.63 -2.53 -12.29
N ASP A 115 -0.76 -1.68 -11.75
CA ASP A 115 0.56 -2.12 -11.29
C ASP A 115 0.44 -3.15 -10.16
N HIS A 116 -0.60 -3.07 -9.34
CA HIS A 116 -0.90 -4.07 -8.31
C HIS A 116 -1.25 -5.42 -8.93
N TYR A 117 -2.12 -5.44 -9.94
CA TYR A 117 -2.48 -6.67 -10.65
C TYR A 117 -1.26 -7.31 -11.32
N LEU A 118 -0.41 -6.51 -11.99
CA LEU A 118 0.84 -7.00 -12.57
C LEU A 118 1.75 -7.60 -11.49
N HIS A 119 1.90 -6.90 -10.36
CA HIS A 119 2.70 -7.38 -9.22
C HIS A 119 2.22 -8.75 -8.75
N ASP A 120 0.92 -8.90 -8.49
CA ASP A 120 0.34 -10.15 -8.00
C ASP A 120 0.44 -11.28 -9.01
N ARG A 121 0.15 -10.99 -10.30
CA ARG A 121 0.28 -11.97 -11.37
C ARG A 121 1.70 -12.51 -11.49
N LEU A 122 2.69 -11.63 -11.51
CA LEU A 122 4.09 -12.03 -11.63
C LEU A 122 4.58 -12.79 -10.38
N ALA A 123 4.18 -12.36 -9.19
CA ALA A 123 4.51 -13.06 -7.95
C ALA A 123 3.91 -14.48 -7.96
N PHE A 124 2.65 -14.61 -8.37
CA PHE A 124 1.97 -15.90 -8.47
C PHE A 124 2.63 -16.83 -9.51
N GLU A 125 2.96 -16.31 -10.70
CA GLU A 125 3.62 -17.08 -11.77
C GLU A 125 4.97 -17.68 -11.34
N GLU A 126 5.73 -16.96 -10.50
CA GLU A 126 7.05 -17.39 -10.00
C GLU A 126 7.00 -18.07 -8.62
N GLY A 127 5.80 -18.27 -8.06
CA GLY A 127 5.65 -18.87 -6.74
C GLY A 127 6.19 -18.00 -5.60
N LEU A 128 6.28 -16.68 -5.80
CA LEU A 128 6.68 -15.72 -4.79
C LEU A 128 5.49 -15.38 -3.88
N VAL A 129 5.71 -15.42 -2.57
CA VAL A 129 4.70 -15.09 -1.56
C VAL A 129 5.15 -13.84 -0.82
N TYR A 130 4.24 -12.91 -0.62
CA TYR A 130 4.49 -11.73 0.18
C TYR A 130 3.49 -11.60 1.32
N TYR A 131 3.88 -10.93 2.39
CA TYR A 131 3.05 -10.65 3.56
C TYR A 131 3.49 -9.35 4.23
N PHE A 132 2.59 -8.79 5.05
CA PHE A 132 2.86 -7.55 5.78
C PHE A 132 3.24 -7.86 7.22
N ARG A 133 4.22 -7.11 7.73
CA ARG A 133 4.55 -7.06 9.16
C ARG A 133 4.09 -5.71 9.71
N PHE A 134 3.44 -5.77 10.84
CA PHE A 134 2.91 -4.59 11.53
C PHE A 134 3.53 -4.46 12.90
#